data_4708486058df6a2157df7a4ba346a2fe
#
_entry.id   4708486058df6a2157df7a4ba346a2fe
#
_cell.length_a   1.000
_cell.length_b   1.000
_cell.length_c   1.000
_cell.angle_alpha   90.00
_cell.angle_beta   90.00
_cell.angle_gamma   90.00
#
_symmetry.space_group_name_H-M   'P 1'
#
loop_
_entity.id
_entity.type
_entity.pdbx_description
1 polymer ?
#
loop_
_entity_poly.entity_id
_entity_poly.type
_entity_poly.pdbx_seq_one_letter_code
_entity_poly.pdbx_strand_id
1 'polypeptide(L)'
;MEADRCRYWENRDHFLAYAADYRSKNKEVMAERQRDYYRRKKHEFLARNSKRRKTILKATPNGLSKESLKEIDEIYAVAQRLRSAVGIDFHVDHIVPLNNPTVCGLHVPWNLQVIPAKENLRKGNSFIQE
;
A
#
# COMPACT_ATOMS: atom_id res chain seq x y z
N MET A 1 -1.57 13.81 27.48
CA MET A 1 -1.74 13.62 26.01
C MET A 1 -1.64 14.93 25.20
N GLU A 2 -2.28 16.04 25.65
CA GLU A 2 -2.22 17.32 24.94
C GLU A 2 -0.85 18.03 25.09
N ALA A 3 -0.30 18.00 26.30
CA ALA A 3 1.04 18.55 26.60
C ALA A 3 2.18 17.86 25.81
N ASP A 4 2.11 16.54 25.63
CA ASP A 4 3.12 15.79 24.87
C ASP A 4 3.05 16.12 23.37
N ARG A 5 1.83 16.38 22.88
CA ARG A 5 1.59 16.78 21.50
C ARG A 5 2.13 18.18 21.21
N CYS A 6 1.94 19.14 22.11
CA CYS A 6 2.53 20.49 21.99
C CYS A 6 4.06 20.40 22.00
N ARG A 7 4.66 19.71 22.96
CA ARG A 7 6.10 19.51 23.06
C ARG A 7 6.73 18.89 21.80
N TYR A 8 6.01 17.95 21.17
CA TYR A 8 6.45 17.35 19.89
C TYR A 8 6.50 18.41 18.78
N TRP A 9 5.45 19.23 18.63
CA TRP A 9 5.41 20.24 17.58
C TRP A 9 6.42 21.35 17.76
N GLU A 10 6.69 21.77 18.99
CA GLU A 10 7.72 22.76 19.33
C GLU A 10 9.14 22.27 18.98
N ASN A 11 9.39 20.98 19.11
CA ASN A 11 10.72 20.39 18.89
C ASN A 11 10.77 19.49 17.65
N ARG A 12 9.81 19.59 16.75
CA ARG A 12 9.64 18.70 15.61
C ARG A 12 10.91 18.58 14.75
N ASP A 13 11.54 19.69 14.41
CA ASP A 13 12.72 19.71 13.55
C ASP A 13 13.93 19.04 14.21
N HIS A 14 14.09 19.24 15.51
CA HIS A 14 15.10 18.52 16.29
C HIS A 14 14.86 17.00 16.29
N PHE A 15 13.62 16.55 16.50
CA PHE A 15 13.29 15.12 16.45
C PHE A 15 13.50 14.52 15.06
N LEU A 16 13.17 15.26 14.00
CA LEU A 16 13.38 14.81 12.62
C LEU A 16 14.87 14.70 12.28
N ALA A 17 15.67 15.69 12.67
CA ALA A 17 17.12 15.69 12.48
C ALA A 17 17.77 14.53 13.25
N TYR A 18 17.42 14.34 14.52
CA TYR A 18 17.90 13.23 15.33
C TYR A 18 17.54 11.87 14.69
N ALA A 19 16.30 11.70 14.25
CA ALA A 19 15.86 10.48 13.62
C ALA A 19 16.56 10.21 12.27
N ALA A 20 16.91 11.26 11.53
CA ALA A 20 17.66 11.15 10.28
C ALA A 20 19.11 10.72 10.55
N ASP A 21 19.78 11.36 11.52
CA ASP A 21 21.14 11.03 11.94
C ASP A 21 21.22 9.60 12.48
N TYR A 22 20.29 9.22 13.37
CA TYR A 22 20.21 7.85 13.89
C TYR A 22 20.05 6.81 12.78
N ARG A 23 19.17 7.06 11.80
CA ARG A 23 18.98 6.16 10.65
C ARG A 23 20.22 6.04 9.79
N SER A 24 20.92 7.16 9.57
CA SER A 24 22.17 7.19 8.81
C SER A 24 23.25 6.35 9.48
N LYS A 25 23.45 6.56 10.80
CA LYS A 25 24.47 5.84 11.60
C LYS A 25 24.17 4.36 11.79
N ASN A 26 22.90 3.97 11.79
CA ASN A 26 22.47 2.58 12.08
C ASN A 26 21.91 1.85 10.85
N LYS A 27 22.15 2.35 9.64
CA LYS A 27 21.56 1.84 8.40
C LYS A 27 21.76 0.31 8.21
N GLU A 28 22.97 -0.18 8.45
CA GLU A 28 23.29 -1.61 8.29
C GLU A 28 22.59 -2.47 9.33
N VAL A 29 22.63 -2.06 10.60
CA VAL A 29 21.94 -2.77 11.69
C VAL A 29 20.44 -2.82 11.47
N MET A 30 19.85 -1.71 11.02
CA MET A 30 18.42 -1.66 10.68
C MET A 30 18.09 -2.56 9.50
N ALA A 31 18.92 -2.58 8.45
CA ALA A 31 18.74 -3.45 7.30
C ALA A 31 18.86 -4.93 7.69
N GLU A 32 19.79 -5.30 8.56
CA GLU A 32 19.93 -6.66 9.06
C GLU A 32 18.71 -7.09 9.88
N ARG A 33 18.28 -6.28 10.85
CA ARG A 33 17.04 -6.51 11.61
C ARG A 33 15.82 -6.69 10.71
N GLN A 34 15.73 -5.90 9.64
CA GLN A 34 14.65 -6.00 8.66
C GLN A 34 14.74 -7.33 7.89
N ARG A 35 15.94 -7.74 7.43
CA ARG A 35 16.15 -9.03 6.77
C ARG A 35 15.77 -10.20 7.68
N ASP A 36 16.17 -10.16 8.94
CA ASP A 36 15.83 -11.19 9.93
C ASP A 36 14.34 -11.25 10.22
N TYR A 37 13.69 -10.10 10.33
CA TYR A 37 12.24 -10.03 10.47
C TYR A 37 11.54 -10.70 9.29
N TYR A 38 11.92 -10.36 8.04
CA TYR A 38 11.36 -11.00 6.84
C TYR A 38 11.67 -12.49 6.78
N ARG A 39 12.85 -12.93 7.17
CA ARG A 39 13.22 -14.35 7.22
C ARG A 39 12.32 -15.13 8.17
N ARG A 40 12.14 -14.63 9.39
CA ARG A 40 11.28 -15.25 10.41
C ARG A 40 9.80 -15.25 10.03
N LYS A 41 9.33 -14.18 9.35
CA LYS A 41 7.92 -13.99 8.98
C LYS A 41 7.60 -14.43 7.55
N LYS A 42 8.54 -15.06 6.85
CA LYS A 42 8.39 -15.44 5.43
C LYS A 42 7.11 -16.21 5.15
N HIS A 43 6.78 -17.18 5.99
CA HIS A 43 5.58 -17.99 5.84
C HIS A 43 4.28 -17.18 5.95
N GLU A 44 4.22 -16.20 6.86
CA GLU A 44 3.07 -15.31 7.01
C GLU A 44 2.90 -14.42 5.78
N PHE A 45 4.00 -13.89 5.24
CA PHE A 45 3.98 -13.09 4.00
C PHE A 45 3.51 -13.92 2.80
N LEU A 46 4.00 -15.15 2.67
CA LEU A 46 3.59 -16.05 1.59
C LEU A 46 2.11 -16.43 1.70
N ALA A 47 1.61 -16.75 2.89
CA ALA A 47 0.21 -17.05 3.13
C ALA A 47 -0.70 -15.86 2.78
N ARG A 48 -0.33 -14.65 3.22
CA ARG A 48 -1.07 -13.41 2.91
C ARG A 48 -1.10 -13.13 1.41
N ASN A 49 0.03 -13.26 0.72
CA ASN A 49 0.12 -13.06 -0.72
C ASN A 49 -0.70 -14.11 -1.49
N SER A 50 -0.66 -15.37 -1.06
CA SER A 50 -1.49 -16.43 -1.64
C SER A 50 -2.99 -16.14 -1.47
N LYS A 51 -3.41 -15.69 -0.27
CA LYS A 51 -4.80 -15.28 -0.02
C LYS A 51 -5.20 -14.12 -0.92
N ARG A 52 -4.36 -13.09 -1.05
CA ARG A 52 -4.60 -11.94 -1.93
C ARG A 52 -4.75 -12.37 -3.40
N ARG A 53 -3.84 -13.23 -3.89
CA ARG A 53 -3.93 -13.78 -5.26
C ARG A 53 -5.26 -14.50 -5.50
N LYS A 54 -5.68 -15.36 -4.58
CA LYS A 54 -6.96 -16.07 -4.68
C LYS A 54 -8.15 -15.11 -4.69
N THR A 55 -8.12 -14.05 -3.89
CA THR A 55 -9.16 -13.02 -3.86
C THR A 55 -9.24 -12.29 -5.22
N ILE A 56 -8.11 -11.87 -5.77
CA ILE A 56 -8.05 -11.21 -7.09
C ILE A 56 -8.57 -12.17 -8.18
N LEU A 57 -8.09 -13.41 -8.19
CA LEU A 57 -8.52 -14.40 -9.19
C LEU A 57 -10.03 -14.64 -9.16
N LYS A 58 -10.63 -14.75 -7.97
CA LYS A 58 -12.08 -14.89 -7.80
C LYS A 58 -12.86 -13.65 -8.24
N ALA A 59 -12.29 -12.48 -8.05
CA ALA A 59 -12.90 -11.21 -8.42
C ALA A 59 -12.70 -10.82 -9.89
N THR A 60 -11.82 -11.55 -10.61
CA THR A 60 -11.61 -11.34 -12.05
C THR A 60 -12.66 -12.12 -12.82
N PRO A 61 -13.52 -11.47 -13.65
CA PRO A 61 -14.53 -12.14 -14.43
C PRO A 61 -13.92 -13.11 -15.44
N ASN A 62 -14.53 -14.30 -15.56
CA ASN A 62 -14.18 -15.22 -16.64
C ASN A 62 -14.56 -14.56 -17.99
N GLY A 63 -13.60 -14.45 -18.91
CA GLY A 63 -13.83 -13.85 -20.22
C GLY A 63 -13.56 -12.34 -20.27
N LEU A 64 -12.87 -11.78 -19.29
CA LEU A 64 -12.32 -10.42 -19.40
C LEU A 64 -11.44 -10.31 -20.66
N SER A 65 -11.65 -9.26 -21.47
CA SER A 65 -10.95 -9.12 -22.75
C SER A 65 -9.44 -8.94 -22.57
N LYS A 66 -8.67 -9.25 -23.60
CA LYS A 66 -7.21 -9.04 -23.59
C LYS A 66 -6.85 -7.56 -23.43
N GLU A 67 -7.68 -6.68 -23.97
CA GLU A 67 -7.56 -5.22 -23.87
C GLU A 67 -7.72 -4.80 -22.41
N SER A 68 -8.76 -5.28 -21.72
CA SER A 68 -8.97 -4.98 -20.30
C SER A 68 -7.84 -5.53 -19.42
N LEU A 69 -7.27 -6.69 -19.76
CA LEU A 69 -6.10 -7.19 -19.02
C LEU A 69 -4.88 -6.26 -19.20
N LYS A 70 -4.65 -5.76 -20.43
CA LYS A 70 -3.58 -4.78 -20.67
C LYS A 70 -3.82 -3.47 -19.93
N GLU A 71 -5.06 -2.98 -19.88
CA GLU A 71 -5.41 -1.78 -19.11
C GLU A 71 -5.09 -1.96 -17.62
N ILE A 72 -5.37 -3.13 -17.05
CA ILE A 72 -4.98 -3.44 -15.67
C ILE A 72 -3.46 -3.32 -15.50
N ASP A 73 -2.67 -3.96 -16.38
CA ASP A 73 -1.20 -3.89 -16.32
C ASP A 73 -0.70 -2.45 -16.45
N GLU A 74 -1.30 -1.65 -17.33
CA GLU A 74 -0.97 -0.23 -17.48
C GLU A 74 -1.28 0.59 -16.24
N ILE A 75 -2.39 0.33 -15.53
CA ILE A 75 -2.72 0.99 -14.27
C ILE A 75 -1.62 0.71 -13.22
N TYR A 76 -1.12 -0.52 -13.12
CA TYR A 76 0.00 -0.85 -12.24
C TYR A 76 1.30 -0.15 -12.68
N ALA A 77 1.57 -0.08 -13.97
CA ALA A 77 2.73 0.64 -14.51
C ALA A 77 2.66 2.16 -14.24
N VAL A 78 1.46 2.75 -14.31
CA VAL A 78 1.23 4.16 -13.93
C VAL A 78 1.58 4.40 -12.47
N ALA A 79 1.16 3.53 -11.54
CA ALA A 79 1.50 3.66 -10.13
C ALA A 79 3.02 3.66 -9.90
N GLN A 80 3.77 2.82 -10.62
CA GLN A 80 5.24 2.79 -10.55
C GLN A 80 5.88 4.06 -11.14
N ARG A 81 5.39 4.53 -12.27
CA ARG A 81 5.89 5.78 -12.90
C ARG A 81 5.67 6.99 -12.01
N LEU A 82 4.48 7.11 -11.40
CA LEU A 82 4.16 8.18 -10.46
C LEU A 82 5.09 8.14 -9.24
N ARG A 83 5.33 6.95 -8.66
CA ARG A 83 6.28 6.78 -7.56
C ARG A 83 7.67 7.32 -7.93
N SER A 84 8.16 6.97 -9.11
CA SER A 84 9.49 7.41 -9.58
C SER A 84 9.56 8.91 -9.85
N ALA A 85 8.47 9.50 -10.36
CA ALA A 85 8.42 10.92 -10.71
C ALA A 85 8.24 11.84 -9.50
N VAL A 86 7.41 11.42 -8.54
CA VAL A 86 6.99 12.27 -7.40
C VAL A 86 7.76 11.95 -6.12
N GLY A 87 8.39 10.77 -6.02
CA GLY A 87 9.15 10.34 -4.84
C GLY A 87 8.29 9.90 -3.64
N ILE A 88 6.98 9.73 -3.84
CA ILE A 88 6.06 9.17 -2.85
C ILE A 88 5.48 7.85 -3.35
N ASP A 89 5.08 6.98 -2.41
CA ASP A 89 4.48 5.70 -2.77
C ASP A 89 3.02 5.87 -3.25
N PHE A 90 2.72 5.24 -4.39
CA PHE A 90 1.37 5.10 -4.93
C PHE A 90 0.94 3.63 -4.90
N HIS A 91 -0.33 3.39 -4.63
CA HIS A 91 -0.95 2.06 -4.64
C HIS A 91 -2.05 2.01 -5.69
N VAL A 92 -2.21 0.84 -6.29
CA VAL A 92 -3.42 0.50 -7.05
C VAL A 92 -4.43 -0.03 -6.05
N ASP A 93 -5.57 0.63 -5.97
CA ASP A 93 -6.66 0.33 -5.06
C ASP A 93 -7.95 0.03 -5.84
N HIS A 94 -8.86 -0.73 -5.24
CA HIS A 94 -10.18 -0.98 -5.80
C HIS A 94 -11.17 0.08 -5.29
N ILE A 95 -11.85 0.78 -6.20
CA ILE A 95 -12.90 1.77 -5.88
C ILE A 95 -13.95 1.09 -5.01
N VAL A 96 -14.53 0.00 -5.50
CA VAL A 96 -15.37 -0.92 -4.72
C VAL A 96 -14.47 -2.03 -4.18
N PRO A 97 -14.31 -2.19 -2.86
CA PRO A 97 -13.41 -3.18 -2.27
C PRO A 97 -13.77 -4.62 -2.66
N LEU A 98 -12.74 -5.46 -2.88
CA LEU A 98 -12.94 -6.89 -3.18
C LEU A 98 -13.45 -7.70 -1.98
N ASN A 99 -13.22 -7.21 -0.77
CA ASN A 99 -13.54 -7.94 0.47
C ASN A 99 -14.06 -6.95 1.52
N ASN A 100 -15.34 -6.62 1.42
CA ASN A 100 -16.06 -5.76 2.36
C ASN A 100 -17.34 -6.50 2.80
N PRO A 101 -17.86 -6.30 4.01
CA PRO A 101 -19.07 -6.99 4.50
C PRO A 101 -20.33 -6.72 3.68
N THR A 102 -20.44 -5.56 3.05
CA THR A 102 -21.67 -5.11 2.37
C THR A 102 -21.56 -5.08 0.85
N VAL A 103 -20.34 -5.03 0.31
CA VAL A 103 -20.10 -4.95 -1.14
C VAL A 103 -18.97 -5.87 -1.55
N CYS A 104 -19.02 -6.34 -2.81
CA CYS A 104 -17.96 -7.15 -3.42
C CYS A 104 -17.66 -6.60 -4.80
N GLY A 105 -16.55 -5.87 -4.92
CA GLY A 105 -16.07 -5.34 -6.20
C GLY A 105 -15.44 -6.40 -7.10
N LEU A 106 -15.27 -6.06 -8.36
CA LEU A 106 -14.56 -6.89 -9.34
C LEU A 106 -13.14 -6.37 -9.58
N HIS A 107 -12.25 -7.25 -9.99
CA HIS A 107 -10.91 -6.88 -10.45
C HIS A 107 -10.95 -6.60 -11.96
N VAL A 108 -11.34 -5.37 -12.29
CA VAL A 108 -11.54 -4.88 -13.66
C VAL A 108 -10.99 -3.45 -13.76
N PRO A 109 -10.58 -2.97 -14.95
CA PRO A 109 -9.93 -1.66 -15.09
C PRO A 109 -10.74 -0.51 -14.49
N TRP A 110 -12.04 -0.46 -14.73
CA TRP A 110 -12.94 0.59 -14.23
C TRP A 110 -13.23 0.56 -12.73
N ASN A 111 -12.78 -0.49 -12.03
CA ASN A 111 -12.81 -0.57 -10.57
C ASN A 111 -11.43 -0.35 -9.93
N LEU A 112 -10.43 0.05 -10.72
CA LEU A 112 -9.08 0.33 -10.23
C LEU A 112 -8.80 1.82 -10.27
N GLN A 113 -8.07 2.30 -9.26
CA GLN A 113 -7.59 3.66 -9.16
C GLN A 113 -6.16 3.69 -8.64
N VAL A 114 -5.39 4.69 -9.04
CA VAL A 114 -4.04 4.94 -8.51
C VAL A 114 -4.13 6.08 -7.51
N ILE A 115 -3.84 5.80 -6.25
CA ILE A 115 -3.91 6.79 -5.16
C ILE A 115 -2.64 6.75 -4.32
N PRO A 116 -2.28 7.86 -3.64
CA PRO A 116 -1.17 7.87 -2.69
C PRO A 116 -1.34 6.78 -1.62
N ALA A 117 -0.23 6.11 -1.27
CA ALA A 117 -0.24 5.02 -0.29
C ALA A 117 -0.88 5.41 1.04
N LYS A 118 -0.68 6.66 1.48
CA LYS A 118 -1.29 7.21 2.71
C LYS A 118 -2.82 7.22 2.63
N GLU A 119 -3.37 7.60 1.49
CA GLU A 119 -4.83 7.64 1.27
C GLU A 119 -5.40 6.23 1.21
N ASN A 120 -4.72 5.31 0.51
CA ASN A 120 -5.12 3.92 0.46
C ASN A 120 -5.15 3.28 1.87
N LEU A 121 -4.14 3.54 2.69
CA LEU A 121 -4.10 3.06 4.08
C LEU A 121 -5.24 3.65 4.93
N ARG A 122 -5.60 4.92 4.71
CA ARG A 122 -6.74 5.56 5.40
C ARG A 122 -8.08 4.98 4.96
N LYS A 123 -8.25 4.74 3.66
CA LYS A 123 -9.46 4.15 3.08
C LYS A 123 -9.66 2.70 3.57
N GLY A 124 -8.59 1.89 3.60
CA GLY A 124 -8.68 0.47 3.94
C GLY A 124 -9.70 -0.27 3.07
N ASN A 125 -10.62 -1.01 3.70
CA ASN A 125 -11.73 -1.70 3.01
C ASN A 125 -13.05 -0.93 3.11
N SER A 126 -13.04 0.36 3.46
CA SER A 126 -14.26 1.15 3.52
C SER A 126 -14.80 1.43 2.12
N PHE A 127 -16.12 1.43 1.99
CA PHE A 127 -16.85 1.83 0.81
C PHE A 127 -17.90 2.86 1.23
N ILE A 128 -17.80 4.06 0.67
CA ILE A 128 -18.79 5.13 0.86
C ILE A 128 -19.55 5.21 -0.46
N GLN A 129 -20.84 4.91 -0.41
CA GLN A 129 -21.73 5.13 -1.55
C GLN A 129 -22.07 6.61 -1.54
N GLU A 130 -21.65 7.34 -2.59
CA GLU A 130 -22.09 8.72 -2.83
C GLU A 130 -23.54 8.77 -3.30
#